data_441b831a3ec6f5c6af365879f85771d2
#
_entry.id   441b831a3ec6f5c6af365879f85771d2
#
_cell.length_a   1.000
_cell.length_b   1.000
_cell.length_c   1.000
_cell.angle_alpha   90.00
_cell.angle_beta   90.00
_cell.angle_gamma   90.00
#
_symmetry.space_group_name_H-M   'P 1'
#
loop_
_entity.id
_entity.type
_entity.pdbx_description
1 polymer ?
#
loop_
_entity_poly.entity_id
_entity_poly.type
_entity_poly.pdbx_seq_one_letter_code
_entity_poly.pdbx_strand_id
1 'polypeptide(L)'
;MDKPQYANAFTATFNPQIGEVVLNFNQDYPSIGPLPESDEPGIVHVKTEIKREHVCGVVLPAGVARQLIDVLKQNLVALPTSAENDG
;
A
#
# COMPACT_ATOMS: atom_id res chain seq x y z
N MET A 1 -0.79 7.84 -22.37
CA MET A 1 -1.15 7.33 -21.06
C MET A 1 0.08 7.17 -20.21
N ASP A 2 0.01 7.68 -19.02
CA ASP A 2 1.15 7.58 -18.12
C ASP A 2 1.37 6.14 -17.67
N LYS A 3 2.60 5.88 -17.27
CA LYS A 3 2.92 4.55 -16.78
C LYS A 3 2.13 4.26 -15.51
N PRO A 4 1.64 3.03 -15.35
CA PRO A 4 1.05 2.64 -14.09
C PRO A 4 2.04 2.82 -12.96
N GLN A 5 1.53 3.18 -11.79
CA GLN A 5 2.35 3.39 -10.63
C GLN A 5 2.24 2.20 -9.68
N TYR A 6 3.31 1.91 -9.02
CA TYR A 6 3.35 0.82 -8.06
C TYR A 6 2.85 1.31 -6.70
N ALA A 7 2.01 0.51 -6.08
CA ALA A 7 1.57 0.74 -4.71
C ALA A 7 1.44 -0.61 -4.01
N ASN A 8 1.91 -0.69 -2.79
CA ASN A 8 1.83 -1.91 -2.01
C ASN A 8 1.01 -1.74 -0.74
N ALA A 9 0.38 -0.59 -0.56
CA ALA A 9 -0.47 -0.32 0.58
C ALA A 9 -1.58 0.63 0.17
N PHE A 10 -2.65 0.61 0.91
CA PHE A 10 -3.76 1.53 0.65
C PHE A 10 -4.50 1.83 1.94
N THR A 11 -5.24 2.94 1.92
CA THR A 11 -6.24 3.25 2.93
C THR A 11 -7.54 3.58 2.23
N ALA A 12 -8.65 3.29 2.89
CA ALA A 12 -9.97 3.57 2.36
C ALA A 12 -10.77 4.36 3.38
N THR A 13 -11.41 5.41 2.93
CA THR A 13 -12.29 6.23 3.74
C THR A 13 -13.66 6.27 3.10
N PHE A 14 -14.68 6.12 3.90
CA PHE A 14 -16.06 6.08 3.40
C PHE A 14 -16.79 7.31 3.86
N ASN A 15 -17.54 7.91 2.93
CA ASN A 15 -18.42 9.00 3.26
C ASN A 15 -19.85 8.60 2.88
N PRO A 16 -20.61 8.03 3.83
CA PRO A 16 -21.94 7.54 3.52
C PRO A 16 -22.94 8.64 3.17
N GLN A 17 -22.69 9.87 3.60
CA GLN A 17 -23.63 10.96 3.33
C GLN A 17 -23.67 11.32 1.84
N ILE A 18 -22.55 11.21 1.16
CA ILE A 18 -22.46 11.52 -0.26
C ILE A 18 -22.24 10.28 -1.11
N GLY A 19 -22.16 9.11 -0.49
CA GLY A 19 -22.01 7.86 -1.21
C GLY A 19 -20.70 7.72 -1.95
N GLU A 20 -19.61 8.17 -1.34
CA GLU A 20 -18.29 8.13 -1.97
C GLU A 20 -17.28 7.36 -1.14
N VAL A 21 -16.35 6.75 -1.84
CA VAL A 21 -15.20 6.06 -1.25
C VAL A 21 -13.95 6.76 -1.72
N VAL A 22 -13.07 7.08 -0.80
CA VAL A 22 -11.77 7.65 -1.12
C VAL A 22 -10.71 6.60 -0.89
N LEU A 23 -9.98 6.26 -1.93
CA LEU A 23 -8.87 5.31 -1.85
C LEU A 23 -7.57 6.08 -1.99
N ASN A 24 -6.68 5.88 -1.06
CA ASN A 24 -5.33 6.41 -1.15
C ASN A 24 -4.36 5.26 -1.27
N PHE A 25 -3.56 5.29 -2.32
CA PHE A 25 -2.56 4.26 -2.56
C PHE A 25 -1.20 4.78 -2.15
N ASN A 26 -0.46 3.95 -1.47
CA ASN A 26 0.82 4.32 -0.89
C ASN A 26 1.86 3.26 -1.22
N GLN A 27 3.09 3.65 -1.14
CA GLN A 27 4.21 2.73 -1.21
C GLN A 27 4.92 2.76 0.13
N ASP A 28 4.92 1.62 0.79
CA ASP A 28 5.68 1.45 2.02
C ASP A 28 7.00 0.78 1.68
N TYR A 29 8.08 1.32 2.20
CA TYR A 29 9.40 0.77 1.94
C TYR A 29 10.27 0.91 3.18
N PRO A 30 11.22 -0.03 3.35
CA PRO A 30 12.15 0.09 4.45
C PRO A 30 13.16 1.20 4.15
N SER A 31 13.48 1.94 5.17
CA SER A 31 14.50 2.97 5.09
C SER A 31 15.48 2.76 6.23
N ILE A 32 16.75 2.79 5.91
CA ILE A 32 17.79 2.67 6.91
C ILE A 32 18.13 4.08 7.38
N GLY A 33 17.82 4.34 8.63
CA GLY A 33 18.11 5.63 9.23
C GLY A 33 19.59 5.81 9.51
N PRO A 34 19.98 7.01 9.91
CA PRO A 34 21.37 7.25 10.28
C PRO A 34 21.77 6.29 11.38
N LEU A 35 22.96 5.72 11.23
CA LEU A 35 23.47 4.80 12.23
C LEU A 35 23.90 5.59 13.45
N PRO A 36 23.44 5.19 14.65
CA PRO A 36 23.97 5.80 15.86
C PRO A 36 25.46 5.42 15.98
N GLU A 37 26.21 6.32 16.52
CA GLU A 37 27.60 6.02 16.79
C GLU A 37 27.69 4.88 17.79
N SER A 38 28.48 3.90 17.43
CA SER A 38 28.75 2.79 18.34
C SER A 38 30.14 2.97 18.92
N ASP A 39 30.22 2.90 20.22
CA ASP A 39 31.50 2.95 20.91
C ASP A 39 32.27 1.63 20.80
N GLU A 40 31.62 0.60 20.30
CA GLU A 40 32.22 -0.71 20.18
C GLU A 40 32.66 -0.97 18.75
N PRO A 41 33.95 -1.13 18.50
CA PRO A 41 34.44 -1.43 17.17
C PRO A 41 33.84 -2.73 16.62
N GLY A 42 33.41 -2.72 15.38
CA GLY A 42 32.88 -3.90 14.73
C GLY A 42 31.41 -4.14 14.95
N ILE A 43 30.75 -3.36 15.78
CA ILE A 43 29.31 -3.48 16.00
C ILE A 43 28.61 -2.35 15.26
N VAL A 44 27.71 -2.71 14.37
CA VAL A 44 26.94 -1.75 13.60
C VAL A 44 25.48 -1.92 13.99
N HIS A 45 24.91 -0.86 14.51
CA HIS A 45 23.48 -0.83 14.83
C HIS A 45 22.74 -0.18 13.67
N VAL A 46 21.91 -0.97 13.01
CA VAL A 46 21.09 -0.49 11.91
C VAL A 46 19.68 -0.28 12.42
N LYS A 47 19.20 0.92 12.27
CA LYS A 47 17.81 1.23 12.58
C LYS A 47 17.02 1.23 11.30
N THR A 48 16.07 0.31 11.19
CA THR A 48 15.19 0.22 10.04
C THR A 48 13.86 0.84 10.39
N GLU A 49 13.40 1.73 9.54
CA GLU A 49 12.09 2.35 9.67
C GLU A 49 11.29 2.05 8.42
N ILE A 50 9.98 1.93 8.59
CA ILE A 50 9.09 1.84 7.44
C ILE A 50 8.63 3.25 7.10
N LYS A 51 8.93 3.67 5.89
CA LYS A 51 8.48 4.95 5.38
C LYS A 51 7.34 4.75 4.42
N ARG A 52 6.41 5.69 4.43
CA ARG A 52 5.25 5.66 3.56
C ARG A 52 5.27 6.84 2.63
N GLU A 53 5.09 6.56 1.37
CA GLU A 53 5.03 7.57 0.33
C GLU A 53 3.68 7.50 -0.36
N HIS A 54 2.99 8.63 -0.43
CA HIS A 54 1.70 8.68 -1.11
C HIS A 54 1.91 8.61 -2.62
N VAL A 55 1.23 7.68 -3.26
CA VAL A 55 1.33 7.49 -4.71
C VAL A 55 0.23 8.27 -5.42
N CYS A 56 -1.03 7.97 -5.09
CA CYS A 56 -2.16 8.66 -5.68
C CYS A 56 -3.41 8.43 -4.85
N GLY A 57 -4.40 9.29 -5.07
CA GLY A 57 -5.71 9.13 -4.47
C GLY A 57 -6.77 9.04 -5.55
N VAL A 58 -7.81 8.29 -5.27
CA VAL A 58 -8.94 8.11 -6.19
C VAL A 58 -10.22 8.23 -5.39
N VAL A 59 -11.16 9.00 -5.92
CA VAL A 59 -12.50 9.10 -5.34
C VAL A 59 -13.46 8.33 -6.24
N LEU A 60 -14.20 7.39 -5.67
CA LEU A 60 -15.14 6.57 -6.41
C LEU A 60 -16.54 6.73 -5.84
N PRO A 61 -17.57 6.90 -6.70
CA PRO A 61 -18.94 6.69 -6.24
C PRO A 61 -19.11 5.26 -5.72
N ALA A 62 -20.00 5.08 -4.77
CA ALA A 62 -20.21 3.77 -4.14
C ALA A 62 -20.53 2.68 -5.16
N GLY A 63 -21.31 3.01 -6.20
CA GLY A 63 -21.63 2.03 -7.24
C GLY A 63 -20.41 1.56 -8.01
N VAL A 64 -19.52 2.48 -8.33
CA VAL A 64 -18.27 2.13 -9.03
C VAL A 64 -17.37 1.31 -8.11
N ALA A 65 -17.32 1.65 -6.83
CA ALA A 65 -16.55 0.88 -5.87
C ALA A 65 -17.02 -0.57 -5.78
N ARG A 66 -18.35 -0.78 -5.79
CA ARG A 66 -18.91 -2.13 -5.78
C ARG A 66 -18.57 -2.89 -7.05
N GLN A 67 -18.61 -2.23 -8.19
CA GLN A 67 -18.19 -2.86 -9.45
C GLN A 67 -16.72 -3.27 -9.39
N LEU A 68 -15.89 -2.42 -8.81
CA LEU A 68 -14.47 -2.74 -8.67
C LEU A 68 -14.28 -3.99 -7.80
N ILE A 69 -15.01 -4.08 -6.70
CA ILE A 69 -14.96 -5.26 -5.83
C ILE A 69 -15.30 -6.51 -6.63
N ASP A 70 -16.39 -6.47 -7.40
CA ASP A 70 -16.83 -7.63 -8.16
C ASP A 70 -15.82 -8.06 -9.20
N VAL A 71 -15.27 -7.10 -9.93
CA VAL A 71 -14.26 -7.39 -10.95
C VAL A 71 -13.01 -7.98 -10.32
N LEU A 72 -12.56 -7.40 -9.22
CA LEU A 72 -11.39 -7.91 -8.54
C LEU A 72 -11.60 -9.32 -8.00
N LYS A 73 -12.77 -9.58 -7.41
CA LYS A 73 -13.07 -10.92 -6.91
C LYS A 73 -13.04 -11.96 -8.02
N GLN A 74 -13.65 -11.63 -9.16
CA GLN A 74 -13.69 -12.57 -10.28
C GLN A 74 -12.30 -12.88 -10.84
N ASN A 75 -11.44 -11.86 -10.89
CA ASN A 75 -10.14 -12.02 -11.53
C ASN A 75 -9.08 -12.55 -10.58
N LEU A 76 -9.14 -12.17 -9.30
CA LEU A 76 -8.14 -12.61 -8.33
C LEU A 76 -8.23 -14.09 -8.02
N VAL A 77 -9.40 -14.68 -8.18
CA VAL A 77 -9.57 -16.12 -7.98
C VAL A 77 -8.66 -16.92 -8.90
N ALA A 78 -8.42 -16.41 -10.11
CA ALA A 78 -7.59 -17.11 -11.09
C ALA A 78 -6.10 -16.85 -10.93
N LEU A 79 -5.71 -15.94 -10.04
CA LEU A 79 -4.29 -15.63 -9.86
C LEU A 79 -3.66 -16.52 -8.81
N PRO A 80 -2.35 -16.81 -8.95
CA PRO A 80 -1.64 -17.52 -7.90
C PRO A 80 -1.69 -16.72 -6.59
N THR A 81 -1.82 -17.44 -5.50
CA THR A 81 -1.92 -16.82 -4.18
C THR A 81 -0.60 -16.93 -3.40
N SER A 82 0.51 -16.88 -4.11
CA SER A 82 1.82 -17.06 -3.48
C SER A 82 2.08 -16.05 -2.36
N ALA A 83 1.61 -14.83 -2.54
CA ALA A 83 1.79 -13.81 -1.51
C ALA A 83 1.02 -14.14 -0.24
N GLU A 84 -0.11 -14.82 -0.36
CA GLU A 84 -0.89 -15.24 0.79
C GLU A 84 -0.32 -16.47 1.45
N ASN A 85 0.38 -17.27 0.68
CA ASN A 85 0.97 -18.50 1.19
C ASN A 85 2.24 -18.27 1.98
N ASP A 86 2.76 -17.08 1.93
CA ASP A 86 3.95 -16.72 2.69
C ASP A 86 3.65 -16.48 4.16
N GLY A 87 2.41 -16.52 4.50
CA GLY A 87 2.02 -16.34 5.88
C GLY A 87 2.44 -17.48 6.77
#